data_8e83e28238fb80c7f31710c413d5122d
#
_entry.id   8e83e28238fb80c7f31710c413d5122d
#
_cell.length_a   1.000
_cell.length_b   1.000
_cell.length_c   1.000
_cell.angle_alpha   90.00
_cell.angle_beta   90.00
_cell.angle_gamma   90.00
#
_symmetry.space_group_name_H-M   'P 1'
#
loop_
_entity.id
_entity.type
_entity.pdbx_description
1 polymer ?
#
loop_
_entity_poly.entity_id
_entity_poly.type
_entity_poly.pdbx_seq_one_letter_code
_entity_poly.pdbx_strand_id
1 'polypeptide(L)'
;MTTTFKRNQVEEALWRALGRGSTPQSSVFAACIKRLLDLDRKEDVAQFPGYAFLDALPGGKGIEGAYTGFDAFCLGIGIDLLDAGFTQRDIDFLLRHIRADLKRQYDQILQMKPVFGQYVAAMDRPGCPVIVVDGVEMADFRIYMVVGRVDLSDLLKASANTTPMIYTPMFIRGATALAEGFNTRTWEERKAIVVEIAEFTSRLEWELSQALAKRRGRPG
;
A
#
# COMPACT_ATOMS: atom_id res chain seq x y z
N MET A 1 -1.53 17.46 -14.30
CA MET A 1 -0.96 17.93 -13.01
C MET A 1 -1.24 16.88 -11.96
N THR A 2 -0.23 16.38 -11.26
CA THR A 2 -0.41 15.41 -10.19
C THR A 2 -0.88 16.15 -8.93
N THR A 3 -2.02 15.74 -8.37
CA THR A 3 -2.52 16.29 -7.11
C THR A 3 -1.61 15.89 -5.98
N THR A 4 -1.26 16.83 -5.11
CA THR A 4 -0.42 16.57 -3.94
C THR A 4 -1.16 16.93 -2.65
N PHE A 5 -0.83 16.22 -1.59
CA PHE A 5 -1.47 16.31 -0.28
C PHE A 5 -0.45 16.66 0.81
N LYS A 6 -0.92 17.30 1.84
CA LYS A 6 -0.13 17.52 3.05
C LYS A 6 -0.11 16.25 3.91
N ARG A 7 0.89 16.12 4.73
CA ARG A 7 1.04 14.95 5.62
C ARG A 7 -0.20 14.68 6.47
N ASN A 8 -0.81 15.69 7.06
CA ASN A 8 -2.00 15.53 7.87
C ASN A 8 -3.23 15.03 7.08
N GLN A 9 -3.33 15.39 5.78
CA GLN A 9 -4.38 14.87 4.90
C GLN A 9 -4.15 13.38 4.61
N VAL A 10 -2.90 13.01 4.33
CA VAL A 10 -2.51 11.61 4.10
C VAL A 10 -2.76 10.75 5.35
N GLU A 11 -2.35 11.23 6.52
CA GLU A 11 -2.57 10.52 7.78
C GLU A 11 -4.06 10.30 8.08
N GLU A 12 -4.90 11.31 7.83
CA GLU A 12 -6.36 11.21 8.03
C GLU A 12 -7.00 10.25 7.01
N ALA A 13 -6.62 10.37 5.74
CA ALA A 13 -7.13 9.51 4.68
C ALA A 13 -6.74 8.05 4.90
N LEU A 14 -5.49 7.77 5.27
CA LEU A 14 -5.03 6.43 5.61
C LEU A 14 -5.77 5.84 6.82
N TRP A 15 -5.98 6.64 7.87
CA TRP A 15 -6.72 6.19 9.05
C TRP A 15 -8.11 5.67 8.68
N ARG A 16 -8.82 6.39 7.81
CA ARG A 16 -10.16 6.02 7.36
C ARG A 16 -10.14 4.87 6.37
N ALA A 17 -9.24 4.91 5.38
CA ALA A 17 -9.13 3.89 4.35
C ALA A 17 -8.79 2.50 4.92
N LEU A 18 -7.98 2.45 5.98
CA LEU A 18 -7.64 1.22 6.70
C LEU A 18 -8.75 0.74 7.66
N GLY A 19 -9.94 1.35 7.62
CA GLY A 19 -11.10 0.92 8.40
C GLY A 19 -10.97 1.15 9.91
N ARG A 20 -10.06 2.03 10.35
CA ARG A 20 -9.83 2.32 11.78
C ARG A 20 -10.90 3.23 12.42
N GLY A 21 -11.99 3.47 11.69
CA GLY A 21 -13.22 4.06 12.20
C GLY A 21 -13.30 5.57 12.08
N SER A 22 -14.43 6.12 12.57
CA SER A 22 -14.72 7.56 12.60
C SER A 22 -14.11 8.29 13.79
N THR A 23 -13.42 7.57 14.68
CA THR A 23 -12.73 8.16 15.82
C THR A 23 -11.57 9.04 15.34
N PRO A 24 -11.21 10.09 16.10
CA PRO A 24 -10.04 10.89 15.79
C PRO A 24 -8.79 10.02 15.66
N GLN A 25 -7.97 10.32 14.66
CA GLN A 25 -6.71 9.63 14.43
C GLN A 25 -5.86 9.59 15.71
N SER A 26 -5.34 8.40 16.05
CA SER A 26 -4.51 8.25 17.24
C SER A 26 -3.11 8.84 17.03
N SER A 27 -2.53 9.41 18.10
CA SER A 27 -1.14 9.89 18.08
C SER A 27 -0.13 8.76 17.80
N VAL A 28 -0.48 7.52 18.15
CA VAL A 28 0.33 6.32 17.87
C VAL A 28 0.40 6.05 16.37
N PHE A 29 -0.71 6.19 15.66
CA PHE A 29 -0.76 6.02 14.22
C PHE A 29 0.11 7.06 13.48
N ALA A 30 -0.03 8.34 13.84
CA ALA A 30 0.82 9.39 13.29
C ALA A 30 2.31 9.19 13.60
N ALA A 31 2.64 8.67 14.79
CA ALA A 31 4.00 8.31 15.16
C ALA A 31 4.53 7.12 14.35
N CYS A 32 3.67 6.16 14.01
CA CYS A 32 4.00 5.03 13.15
C CYS A 32 4.41 5.51 11.75
N ILE A 33 3.58 6.31 11.10
CA ILE A 33 3.88 6.91 9.79
C ILE A 33 5.18 7.72 9.84
N LYS A 34 5.36 8.51 10.91
CA LYS A 34 6.59 9.27 11.09
C LYS A 34 7.83 8.36 11.11
N ARG A 35 7.77 7.26 11.84
CA ARG A 35 8.92 6.33 11.96
C ARG A 35 9.26 5.67 10.62
N LEU A 36 8.26 5.26 9.83
CA LEU A 36 8.47 4.73 8.48
C LEU A 36 9.19 5.75 7.59
N LEU A 37 8.70 6.99 7.55
CA LEU A 37 9.30 8.06 6.78
C LEU A 37 10.70 8.47 7.26
N ASP A 38 10.94 8.45 8.58
CA ASP A 38 12.24 8.79 9.15
C ASP A 38 13.28 7.69 8.88
N LEU A 39 12.86 6.43 8.82
CA LEU A 39 13.72 5.31 8.44
C LEU A 39 14.09 5.41 6.96
N ASP A 40 13.11 5.55 6.07
CA ASP A 40 13.29 5.67 4.63
C ASP A 40 14.28 6.79 4.24
N ARG A 41 14.29 7.89 5.02
CA ARG A 41 15.25 9.01 4.82
C ARG A 41 16.67 8.73 5.28
N LYS A 42 16.85 7.80 6.22
CA LYS A 42 18.17 7.50 6.83
C LYS A 42 18.93 6.40 6.11
N GLU A 43 18.20 5.51 5.41
CA GLU A 43 18.82 4.42 4.68
C GLU A 43 19.66 4.97 3.51
N ASP A 44 20.82 4.35 3.31
CA ASP A 44 21.76 4.80 2.29
C ASP A 44 21.21 4.54 0.87
N VAL A 45 20.86 5.62 0.18
CA VAL A 45 20.37 5.58 -1.21
C VAL A 45 21.41 5.00 -2.18
N ALA A 46 22.70 4.98 -1.79
CA ALA A 46 23.75 4.38 -2.61
C ALA A 46 23.62 2.84 -2.71
N GLN A 47 23.07 2.19 -1.68
CA GLN A 47 22.80 0.75 -1.70
C GLN A 47 21.49 0.40 -2.39
N PHE A 48 20.48 1.30 -2.32
CA PHE A 48 19.13 1.05 -2.84
C PHE A 48 18.63 2.29 -3.57
N PRO A 49 18.39 2.21 -4.88
CA PRO A 49 17.92 3.36 -5.64
C PRO A 49 16.51 3.78 -5.21
N GLY A 50 16.37 5.04 -4.83
CA GLY A 50 15.09 5.65 -4.49
C GLY A 50 14.64 5.47 -3.05
N TYR A 51 13.39 5.84 -2.77
CA TYR A 51 12.75 5.77 -1.46
C TYR A 51 11.57 4.78 -1.50
N ALA A 52 11.25 4.17 -0.35
CA ALA A 52 10.14 3.24 -0.22
C ALA A 52 8.78 3.96 -0.32
N PHE A 53 8.68 5.14 0.30
CA PHE A 53 7.40 5.83 0.51
C PHE A 53 7.26 7.14 -0.24
N LEU A 54 8.33 7.69 -0.82
CA LEU A 54 8.33 9.00 -1.46
C LEU A 54 8.97 8.92 -2.85
N ASP A 55 8.48 9.70 -3.81
CA ASP A 55 9.16 9.85 -5.09
C ASP A 55 10.42 10.71 -4.96
N ALA A 56 10.38 11.71 -4.06
CA ALA A 56 11.51 12.59 -3.78
C ALA A 56 11.44 13.13 -2.34
N LEU A 57 12.60 13.39 -1.75
CA LEU A 57 12.66 14.08 -0.47
C LEU A 57 12.26 15.55 -0.61
N PRO A 58 11.58 16.12 0.43
CA PRO A 58 11.38 17.56 0.49
C PRO A 58 12.72 18.32 0.41
N GLY A 59 12.76 19.38 -0.38
CA GLY A 59 13.98 20.13 -0.72
C GLY A 59 14.69 20.89 0.40
N GLY A 60 14.38 20.64 1.68
CA GLY A 60 15.05 21.30 2.80
C GLY A 60 14.44 21.03 4.17
N LYS A 61 15.24 21.39 5.22
CA LYS A 61 14.81 21.26 6.61
C LYS A 61 13.66 22.25 6.91
N GLY A 62 12.51 21.71 7.31
CA GLY A 62 11.33 22.51 7.64
C GLY A 62 10.34 22.71 6.47
N ILE A 63 10.65 22.22 5.27
CA ILE A 63 9.69 22.19 4.16
C ILE A 63 8.74 21.00 4.38
N GLU A 64 7.44 21.28 4.44
CA GLU A 64 6.42 20.24 4.53
C GLU A 64 6.41 19.44 3.22
N GLY A 65 6.57 18.12 3.31
CA GLY A 65 6.54 17.25 2.13
C GLY A 65 5.17 17.31 1.45
N ALA A 66 5.19 17.34 0.14
CA ALA A 66 4.02 17.12 -0.69
C ALA A 66 3.97 15.62 -1.04
N TYR A 67 2.85 14.97 -0.77
CA TYR A 67 2.64 13.55 -0.99
C TYR A 67 1.71 13.35 -2.18
N THR A 68 2.05 12.43 -3.06
CA THR A 68 1.14 11.96 -4.12
C THR A 68 0.16 10.92 -3.55
N GLY A 69 -0.90 10.60 -4.30
CA GLY A 69 -1.77 9.47 -3.95
C GLY A 69 -0.99 8.14 -3.89
N PHE A 70 0.00 7.98 -4.79
CA PHE A 70 0.86 6.81 -4.78
C PHE A 70 1.77 6.73 -3.55
N ASP A 71 2.32 7.85 -3.07
CA ASP A 71 3.08 7.88 -1.81
C ASP A 71 2.21 7.46 -0.61
N ALA A 72 0.97 7.96 -0.58
CA ALA A 72 -0.02 7.56 0.44
C ALA A 72 -0.36 6.07 0.33
N PHE A 73 -0.49 5.54 -0.88
CA PHE A 73 -0.71 4.10 -1.11
C PHE A 73 0.46 3.26 -0.57
N CYS A 74 1.70 3.62 -0.88
CA CYS A 74 2.88 2.91 -0.36
C CYS A 74 2.94 2.94 1.18
N LEU A 75 2.60 4.08 1.80
CA LEU A 75 2.50 4.19 3.26
C LEU A 75 1.42 3.26 3.83
N GLY A 76 0.27 3.16 3.18
CA GLY A 76 -0.81 2.26 3.59
C GLY A 76 -0.38 0.79 3.56
N ILE A 77 0.23 0.35 2.46
CA ILE A 77 0.81 -1.00 2.35
C ILE A 77 1.85 -1.23 3.46
N GLY A 78 2.71 -0.24 3.73
CA GLY A 78 3.68 -0.33 4.81
C GLY A 78 3.05 -0.52 6.19
N ILE A 79 1.90 0.12 6.45
CA ILE A 79 1.15 -0.03 7.70
C ILE A 79 0.52 -1.42 7.80
N ASP A 80 -0.08 -1.94 6.72
CA ASP A 80 -0.66 -3.29 6.69
C ASP A 80 0.42 -4.35 6.96
N LEU A 81 1.61 -4.18 6.40
CA LEU A 81 2.74 -5.07 6.65
C LEU A 81 3.25 -4.97 8.10
N LEU A 82 3.24 -3.77 8.72
CA LEU A 82 3.55 -3.60 10.14
C LEU A 82 2.54 -4.33 11.03
N ASP A 83 1.25 -4.18 10.74
CA ASP A 83 0.17 -4.86 11.47
C ASP A 83 0.28 -6.39 11.30
N ALA A 84 0.80 -6.86 10.17
CA ALA A 84 1.11 -8.26 9.92
C ALA A 84 2.41 -8.75 10.60
N GLY A 85 3.13 -7.86 11.30
CA GLY A 85 4.31 -8.19 12.10
C GLY A 85 5.66 -8.12 11.37
N PHE A 86 5.73 -7.44 10.22
CA PHE A 86 7.02 -7.12 9.60
C PHE A 86 7.73 -6.02 10.38
N THR A 87 9.05 -6.03 10.39
CA THR A 87 9.81 -4.91 10.94
C THR A 87 9.82 -3.72 9.98
N GLN A 88 10.00 -2.53 10.51
CA GLN A 88 10.07 -1.32 9.67
C GLN A 88 11.18 -1.41 8.61
N ARG A 89 12.29 -2.04 8.94
CA ARG A 89 13.44 -2.23 8.04
C ARG A 89 13.10 -3.20 6.91
N ASP A 90 12.40 -4.30 7.22
CA ASP A 90 11.96 -5.26 6.22
C ASP A 90 10.99 -4.61 5.24
N ILE A 91 10.10 -3.76 5.74
CA ILE A 91 9.12 -3.02 4.95
C ILE A 91 9.81 -2.02 4.02
N ASP A 92 10.73 -1.21 4.56
CA ASP A 92 11.48 -0.24 3.77
C ASP A 92 12.23 -0.94 2.63
N PHE A 93 12.95 -2.00 2.95
CA PHE A 93 13.68 -2.81 1.98
C PHE A 93 12.75 -3.38 0.91
N LEU A 94 11.68 -4.05 1.32
CA LEU A 94 10.71 -4.67 0.41
C LEU A 94 10.09 -3.64 -0.53
N LEU A 95 9.55 -2.55 0.03
CA LEU A 95 8.82 -1.55 -0.76
C LEU A 95 9.73 -0.81 -1.74
N ARG A 96 10.99 -0.54 -1.40
CA ARG A 96 11.96 0.00 -2.36
C ARG A 96 12.13 -0.90 -3.59
N HIS A 97 12.26 -2.22 -3.36
CA HIS A 97 12.47 -3.18 -4.44
C HIS A 97 11.25 -3.34 -5.36
N ILE A 98 10.05 -3.33 -4.78
CA ILE A 98 8.82 -3.55 -5.56
C ILE A 98 8.11 -2.25 -5.95
N ARG A 99 8.69 -1.07 -5.66
CA ARG A 99 8.03 0.22 -5.89
C ARG A 99 7.53 0.39 -7.32
N ALA A 100 8.33 -0.02 -8.30
CA ALA A 100 7.94 0.05 -9.71
C ALA A 100 6.73 -0.86 -10.03
N ASP A 101 6.69 -2.05 -9.43
CA ASP A 101 5.59 -2.99 -9.60
C ASP A 101 4.33 -2.47 -8.89
N LEU A 102 4.47 -1.94 -7.67
CA LEU A 102 3.38 -1.28 -6.96
C LEU A 102 2.81 -0.10 -7.76
N LYS A 103 3.68 0.72 -8.35
CA LYS A 103 3.24 1.84 -9.19
C LYS A 103 2.43 1.37 -10.38
N ARG A 104 2.87 0.31 -11.05
CA ARG A 104 2.14 -0.28 -12.16
C ARG A 104 0.76 -0.81 -11.74
N GLN A 105 0.66 -1.49 -10.60
CA GLN A 105 -0.62 -1.96 -10.06
C GLN A 105 -1.54 -0.79 -9.67
N TYR A 106 -1.01 0.20 -8.97
CA TYR A 106 -1.75 1.40 -8.60
C TYR A 106 -2.33 2.11 -9.84
N ASP A 107 -1.53 2.34 -10.88
CA ASP A 107 -1.99 2.99 -12.11
C ASP A 107 -3.07 2.18 -12.83
N GLN A 108 -2.94 0.84 -12.86
CA GLN A 108 -3.97 -0.05 -13.41
C GLN A 108 -5.27 0.04 -12.62
N ILE A 109 -5.20 0.07 -11.29
CA ILE A 109 -6.38 0.21 -10.43
C ILE A 109 -7.09 1.55 -10.70
N LEU A 110 -6.34 2.63 -10.82
CA LEU A 110 -6.92 3.95 -11.12
C LEU A 110 -7.64 3.97 -12.49
N GLN A 111 -7.11 3.28 -13.48
CA GLN A 111 -7.76 3.15 -14.79
C GLN A 111 -9.06 2.34 -14.71
N MET A 112 -9.13 1.35 -13.81
CA MET A 112 -10.32 0.52 -13.58
C MET A 112 -11.32 1.14 -12.59
N LYS A 113 -11.01 2.27 -11.97
CA LYS A 113 -11.81 2.90 -10.91
C LYS A 113 -13.32 3.04 -11.24
N PRO A 114 -13.73 3.47 -12.43
CA PRO A 114 -15.16 3.56 -12.76
C PRO A 114 -15.88 2.22 -12.72
N VAL A 115 -15.21 1.19 -13.21
CA VAL A 115 -15.73 -0.19 -13.27
C VAL A 115 -15.75 -0.82 -11.87
N PHE A 116 -14.72 -0.57 -11.06
CA PHE A 116 -14.64 -1.04 -9.69
C PHE A 116 -15.75 -0.48 -8.80
N GLY A 117 -16.12 0.79 -8.96
CA GLY A 117 -17.24 1.39 -8.23
C GLY A 117 -18.58 0.71 -8.55
N GLN A 118 -18.81 0.33 -9.81
CA GLN A 118 -19.98 -0.44 -10.22
C GLN A 118 -19.95 -1.87 -9.65
N TYR A 119 -18.77 -2.49 -9.61
CA TYR A 119 -18.56 -3.81 -9.01
C TYR A 119 -18.91 -3.81 -7.53
N VAL A 120 -18.36 -2.89 -6.73
CA VAL A 120 -18.66 -2.78 -5.29
C VAL A 120 -20.14 -2.54 -5.05
N ALA A 121 -20.77 -1.62 -5.80
CA ALA A 121 -22.19 -1.34 -5.68
C ALA A 121 -23.08 -2.54 -6.04
N ALA A 122 -22.60 -3.44 -6.90
CA ALA A 122 -23.31 -4.66 -7.25
C ALA A 122 -23.12 -5.77 -6.20
N MET A 123 -21.93 -5.85 -5.57
CA MET A 123 -21.66 -6.81 -4.48
C MET A 123 -22.52 -6.56 -3.24
N ASP A 124 -22.90 -5.30 -2.98
CA ASP A 124 -23.80 -4.94 -1.87
C ASP A 124 -25.27 -5.39 -2.09
N ARG A 125 -25.59 -5.94 -3.27
CA ARG A 125 -26.94 -6.44 -3.58
C ARG A 125 -27.08 -7.91 -3.19
N PRO A 126 -27.98 -8.27 -2.27
CA PRO A 126 -28.21 -9.66 -1.91
C PRO A 126 -28.59 -10.50 -3.13
N GLY A 127 -27.89 -11.60 -3.35
CA GLY A 127 -28.22 -12.60 -4.36
C GLY A 127 -27.66 -12.37 -5.78
N CYS A 128 -26.71 -11.44 -5.96
CA CYS A 128 -26.08 -11.23 -7.26
C CYS A 128 -24.71 -11.96 -7.32
N PRO A 129 -24.64 -13.21 -7.83
CA PRO A 129 -23.38 -13.97 -7.88
C PRO A 129 -22.48 -13.55 -9.05
N VAL A 130 -23.01 -12.82 -10.02
CA VAL A 130 -22.29 -12.40 -11.23
C VAL A 130 -22.59 -10.95 -11.52
N ILE A 131 -21.54 -10.16 -11.66
CA ILE A 131 -21.65 -8.74 -12.00
C ILE A 131 -21.48 -8.62 -13.51
N VAL A 132 -22.49 -8.07 -14.16
CA VAL A 132 -22.46 -7.79 -15.59
C VAL A 132 -22.41 -6.28 -15.78
N VAL A 133 -21.34 -5.77 -16.39
CA VAL A 133 -21.21 -4.36 -16.78
C VAL A 133 -21.16 -4.32 -18.31
N ASP A 134 -22.06 -3.54 -18.91
CA ASP A 134 -22.17 -3.39 -20.37
C ASP A 134 -22.32 -4.74 -21.12
N GLY A 135 -23.01 -5.72 -20.52
CA GLY A 135 -23.24 -7.04 -21.10
C GLY A 135 -22.06 -8.00 -20.99
N VAL A 136 -20.99 -7.61 -20.31
CA VAL A 136 -19.82 -8.46 -20.06
C VAL A 136 -19.85 -8.95 -18.62
N GLU A 137 -19.72 -10.25 -18.44
CA GLU A 137 -19.50 -10.87 -17.14
C GLU A 137 -18.21 -10.35 -16.54
N MET A 138 -18.30 -9.65 -15.41
CA MET A 138 -17.15 -9.04 -14.80
C MET A 138 -16.43 -10.04 -13.92
N ALA A 139 -15.22 -10.35 -14.29
CA ALA A 139 -14.31 -11.06 -13.41
C ALA A 139 -14.07 -10.26 -12.11
N ASP A 140 -13.70 -10.95 -11.05
CA ASP A 140 -13.31 -10.35 -9.78
C ASP A 140 -12.15 -9.37 -9.98
N PHE A 141 -12.37 -8.07 -9.75
CA PHE A 141 -11.38 -7.01 -9.95
C PHE A 141 -10.40 -6.86 -8.80
N ARG A 142 -10.59 -7.59 -7.73
CA ARG A 142 -9.66 -7.54 -6.60
C ARG A 142 -8.27 -7.91 -7.06
N ILE A 143 -7.29 -7.18 -6.55
CA ILE A 143 -5.88 -7.47 -6.77
C ILE A 143 -5.26 -7.74 -5.41
N TYR A 144 -4.63 -8.89 -5.30
CA TYR A 144 -3.98 -9.34 -4.09
C TYR A 144 -2.47 -9.27 -4.26
N MET A 145 -1.82 -8.57 -3.34
CA MET A 145 -0.38 -8.68 -3.15
C MET A 145 -0.11 -9.82 -2.16
N VAL A 146 0.58 -10.85 -2.60
CA VAL A 146 0.95 -12.01 -1.78
C VAL A 146 2.42 -11.92 -1.44
N VAL A 147 2.72 -11.76 -0.15
CA VAL A 147 4.08 -11.66 0.38
C VAL A 147 4.38 -12.93 1.15
N GLY A 148 5.33 -13.72 0.64
CA GLY A 148 5.85 -14.88 1.38
C GLY A 148 6.59 -14.40 2.62
N ARG A 149 6.29 -14.98 3.78
CA ARG A 149 7.04 -14.72 5.01
C ARG A 149 8.22 -15.68 5.12
N VAL A 150 9.23 -15.50 4.30
CA VAL A 150 10.57 -15.93 4.67
C VAL A 150 11.03 -14.98 5.74
N ASP A 151 11.78 -15.47 6.72
CA ASP A 151 12.45 -14.58 7.64
C ASP A 151 13.38 -13.66 6.86
N LEU A 152 12.87 -12.48 6.48
CA LEU A 152 13.66 -11.42 5.86
C LEU A 152 14.90 -11.10 6.72
N SER A 153 14.83 -11.39 8.03
CA SER A 153 15.97 -11.36 8.92
C SER A 153 17.12 -12.30 8.50
N ASP A 154 16.82 -13.43 7.88
CA ASP A 154 17.83 -14.35 7.35
C ASP A 154 18.38 -13.87 6.00
N LEU A 155 17.56 -13.20 5.21
CA LEU A 155 18.01 -12.53 3.99
C LEU A 155 18.93 -11.33 4.30
N LEU A 156 18.65 -10.59 5.36
CA LEU A 156 19.49 -9.46 5.81
C LEU A 156 20.76 -9.92 6.51
N LYS A 157 20.80 -11.13 7.09
CA LYS A 157 21.97 -11.75 7.71
C LYS A 157 22.85 -12.48 6.70
N ALA A 158 22.32 -12.83 5.53
CA ALA A 158 23.14 -13.35 4.43
C ALA A 158 24.24 -12.31 4.14
N SER A 159 25.47 -12.71 4.42
CA SER A 159 26.66 -11.88 4.45
C SER A 159 26.78 -10.94 3.24
N ALA A 160 27.53 -9.85 3.43
CA ALA A 160 27.83 -8.80 2.45
C ALA A 160 28.31 -9.28 1.05
N ASN A 161 28.48 -10.57 0.84
CA ASN A 161 28.96 -11.18 -0.40
C ASN A 161 27.92 -12.04 -1.15
N THR A 162 26.69 -12.19 -0.65
CA THR A 162 25.62 -12.88 -1.36
C THR A 162 24.58 -11.88 -1.81
N THR A 163 24.24 -11.89 -3.10
CA THR A 163 23.10 -11.13 -3.63
C THR A 163 21.86 -11.55 -2.84
N PRO A 164 21.20 -10.64 -2.13
CA PRO A 164 20.03 -11.00 -1.35
C PRO A 164 18.96 -11.58 -2.28
N MET A 165 18.52 -12.80 -1.98
CA MET A 165 17.40 -13.42 -2.69
C MET A 165 16.13 -12.76 -2.19
N ILE A 166 15.57 -11.86 -2.99
CA ILE A 166 14.33 -11.16 -2.67
C ILE A 166 13.19 -12.01 -3.25
N TYR A 167 12.33 -12.51 -2.37
CA TYR A 167 11.06 -13.05 -2.83
C TYR A 167 10.17 -11.89 -3.25
N THR A 168 10.11 -11.68 -4.56
CA THR A 168 9.24 -10.65 -5.14
C THR A 168 7.79 -11.01 -4.83
N PRO A 169 7.02 -10.13 -4.18
CA PRO A 169 5.60 -10.33 -3.98
C PRO A 169 4.90 -10.62 -5.29
N MET A 170 3.92 -11.50 -5.22
CA MET A 170 3.08 -11.78 -6.38
C MET A 170 1.85 -10.88 -6.35
N PHE A 171 1.45 -10.44 -7.52
CA PHE A 171 0.20 -9.73 -7.73
C PHE A 171 -0.77 -10.65 -8.46
N ILE A 172 -1.84 -11.06 -7.78
CA ILE A 172 -2.82 -12.02 -8.28
C ILE A 172 -4.16 -11.31 -8.44
N ARG A 173 -4.78 -11.46 -9.59
CA ARG A 173 -6.09 -10.86 -9.87
C ARG A 173 -7.20 -11.87 -9.67
N GLY A 174 -8.15 -11.51 -8.81
CA GLY A 174 -9.34 -12.30 -8.49
C GLY A 174 -9.12 -13.39 -7.44
N ALA A 175 -10.17 -13.68 -6.67
CA ALA A 175 -10.13 -14.66 -5.59
C ALA A 175 -9.94 -16.09 -6.10
N THR A 176 -10.50 -16.41 -7.27
CA THR A 176 -10.33 -17.74 -7.89
C THR A 176 -8.88 -18.00 -8.22
N ALA A 177 -8.20 -17.06 -8.90
CA ALA A 177 -6.79 -17.18 -9.23
C ALA A 177 -5.91 -17.21 -7.96
N LEU A 178 -6.30 -16.48 -6.90
CA LEU A 178 -5.64 -16.57 -5.60
C LEU A 178 -5.74 -17.99 -5.01
N ALA A 179 -6.95 -18.57 -5.00
CA ALA A 179 -7.17 -19.93 -4.52
C ALA A 179 -6.42 -20.99 -5.35
N GLU A 180 -6.41 -20.85 -6.67
CA GLU A 180 -5.63 -21.70 -7.58
C GLU A 180 -4.13 -21.57 -7.31
N GLY A 181 -3.64 -20.35 -7.10
CA GLY A 181 -2.25 -20.08 -6.73
C GLY A 181 -1.84 -20.80 -5.45
N PHE A 182 -2.70 -20.89 -4.45
CA PHE A 182 -2.46 -21.65 -3.23
C PHE A 182 -2.49 -23.16 -3.44
N ASN A 183 -3.33 -23.66 -4.35
CA ASN A 183 -3.47 -25.10 -4.62
C ASN A 183 -2.34 -25.67 -5.49
N THR A 184 -1.79 -24.87 -6.40
CA THR A 184 -0.82 -25.35 -7.39
C THR A 184 0.64 -25.20 -6.97
N ARG A 185 0.92 -24.43 -5.94
CA ARG A 185 2.28 -24.23 -5.45
C ARG A 185 2.62 -25.17 -4.32
N THR A 186 3.70 -25.89 -4.49
CA THR A 186 4.49 -26.44 -3.38
C THR A 186 5.13 -25.25 -2.67
N TRP A 187 4.36 -24.61 -1.81
CA TRP A 187 4.90 -23.56 -0.96
C TRP A 187 5.84 -24.21 0.04
N GLU A 188 7.13 -24.07 -0.17
CA GLU A 188 8.11 -24.38 0.86
C GLU A 188 7.89 -23.52 2.10
N GLU A 189 7.19 -22.40 1.90
CA GLU A 189 6.86 -21.42 2.92
C GLU A 189 5.45 -21.62 3.46
N ARG A 190 5.38 -21.95 4.73
CA ARG A 190 4.11 -22.18 5.43
C ARG A 190 3.31 -20.92 5.71
N LYS A 191 3.82 -19.73 5.42
CA LYS A 191 3.21 -18.44 5.79
C LYS A 191 3.29 -17.48 4.64
N ALA A 192 2.13 -16.94 4.25
CA ALA A 192 2.03 -15.83 3.33
C ALA A 192 1.08 -14.78 3.90
N ILE A 193 1.35 -13.52 3.63
CA ILE A 193 0.47 -12.41 3.90
C ILE A 193 -0.17 -12.02 2.60
N VAL A 194 -1.50 -11.90 2.63
CA VAL A 194 -2.30 -11.49 1.48
C VAL A 194 -2.89 -10.12 1.81
N VAL A 195 -2.55 -9.13 1.01
CA VAL A 195 -3.09 -7.77 1.11
C VAL A 195 -3.95 -7.50 -0.12
N GLU A 196 -5.21 -7.17 0.07
CA GLU A 196 -6.07 -6.72 -1.02
C GLU A 196 -5.77 -5.24 -1.29
N ILE A 197 -5.37 -4.91 -2.54
CA ILE A 197 -4.87 -3.58 -2.87
C ILE A 197 -5.82 -2.76 -3.76
N ALA A 198 -6.78 -3.37 -4.45
CA ALA A 198 -7.66 -2.64 -5.35
C ALA A 198 -8.75 -1.87 -4.61
N GLU A 199 -9.42 -2.52 -3.65
CA GLU A 199 -10.40 -1.86 -2.78
C GLU A 199 -9.73 -0.81 -1.89
N PHE A 200 -8.59 -1.18 -1.28
CA PHE A 200 -7.81 -0.24 -0.48
C PHE A 200 -7.46 1.02 -1.27
N THR A 201 -6.92 0.88 -2.49
CA THR A 201 -6.58 2.03 -3.34
C THR A 201 -7.81 2.90 -3.63
N SER A 202 -8.94 2.29 -3.94
CA SER A 202 -10.17 3.01 -4.26
C SER A 202 -10.70 3.81 -3.06
N ARG A 203 -10.67 3.20 -1.86
CA ARG A 203 -11.02 3.88 -0.60
C ARG A 203 -10.07 5.00 -0.27
N LEU A 204 -8.76 4.75 -0.39
CA LEU A 204 -7.73 5.77 -0.14
C LEU A 204 -7.90 6.99 -1.04
N GLU A 205 -8.09 6.79 -2.34
CA GLU A 205 -8.31 7.87 -3.29
C GLU A 205 -9.58 8.68 -2.97
N TRP A 206 -10.65 8.00 -2.55
CA TRP A 206 -11.85 8.65 -2.07
C TRP A 206 -11.56 9.52 -0.84
N GLU A 207 -10.93 8.96 0.19
CA GLU A 207 -10.62 9.67 1.43
C GLU A 207 -9.66 10.85 1.20
N LEU A 208 -8.67 10.69 0.31
CA LEU A 208 -7.78 11.78 -0.09
C LEU A 208 -8.54 12.92 -0.76
N SER A 209 -9.53 12.60 -1.61
CA SER A 209 -10.36 13.61 -2.28
C SER A 209 -11.23 14.40 -1.30
N GLN A 210 -11.59 13.82 -0.15
CA GLN A 210 -12.38 14.46 0.91
C GLN A 210 -11.53 15.14 1.99
N ALA A 211 -10.22 14.84 2.05
CA ALA A 211 -9.35 15.33 3.09
C ALA A 211 -9.11 16.84 2.98
N LEU A 212 -9.60 17.59 3.98
CA LEU A 212 -9.41 19.04 4.04
C LEU A 212 -8.01 19.38 4.55
N ALA A 213 -7.36 20.32 3.89
CA ALA A 213 -6.09 20.88 4.35
C ALA A 213 -6.31 21.62 5.67
N LYS A 214 -6.00 21.01 6.80
CA LYS A 214 -6.06 21.66 8.11
C LYS A 214 -4.95 22.73 8.16
N ARG A 215 -5.34 24.00 8.28
CA ARG A 215 -4.38 25.06 8.64
C ARG A 215 -3.89 24.79 10.07
N ARG A 216 -2.58 24.77 10.28
CA ARG A 216 -2.01 24.83 11.63
C ARG A 216 -2.41 26.19 12.21
N GLY A 217 -3.56 26.25 12.90
CA GLY A 217 -3.91 27.39 13.73
C GLY A 217 -2.95 27.41 14.92
N ARG A 218 -2.21 28.50 15.12
CA ARG A 218 -1.74 28.83 16.45
C ARG A 218 -3.01 28.96 17.31
N PRO A 219 -3.14 28.27 18.44
CA PRO A 219 -4.15 28.64 19.42
C PRO A 219 -3.80 30.07 19.87
N GLY A 220 -4.74 31.01 19.66
CA GLY A 220 -4.67 32.35 20.24
C GLY A 220 -4.79 32.31 21.73
#